data_7d25d45533e3bc71007e0e9d15d65ce7
#
_entry.id   7d25d45533e3bc71007e0e9d15d65ce7
#
_cell.length_a   1.000
_cell.length_b   1.000
_cell.length_c   1.000
_cell.angle_alpha   90.00
_cell.angle_beta   90.00
_cell.angle_gamma   90.00
#
_symmetry.space_group_name_H-M   'P 1'
#
loop_
_entity.id
_entity.type
_entity.pdbx_description
1 polymer ?
#
loop_
_entity_poly.entity_id
_entity_poly.type
_entity_poly.pdbx_seq_one_letter_code
_entity_poly.pdbx_strand_id
1 'polypeptide(L)'
;MAVLYVTEFAHLAYDASGLAAVAQQPPLNEQTVAIGATSVAIAVPFNMATGYVRLHSDVVCSVEFGSAPIATAAKARMAANQTEYHAVPRGSGWSVAVITNS
;
A
#
# COMPACT_ATOMS: atom_id res chain seq x y z
N MET A 1 -15.17 -6.73 -9.39
CA MET A 1 -14.34 -7.40 -8.36
C MET A 1 -13.65 -6.34 -7.53
N ALA A 2 -13.66 -6.49 -6.22
CA ALA A 2 -13.05 -5.53 -5.30
C ALA A 2 -11.57 -5.86 -5.15
N VAL A 3 -10.69 -4.89 -5.45
CA VAL A 3 -9.26 -5.09 -5.48
C VAL A 3 -8.55 -3.88 -4.86
N LEU A 4 -7.50 -4.16 -4.09
CA LEU A 4 -6.54 -3.15 -3.66
C LEU A 4 -5.30 -3.27 -4.55
N TYR A 5 -4.91 -2.16 -5.18
CA TYR A 5 -3.70 -2.08 -6.00
C TYR A 5 -2.58 -1.52 -5.12
N VAL A 6 -1.48 -2.26 -5.04
CA VAL A 6 -0.33 -1.91 -4.20
C VAL A 6 0.88 -1.70 -5.10
N THR A 7 1.41 -0.48 -5.14
CA THR A 7 2.59 -0.13 -5.93
C THR A 7 3.69 0.36 -5.00
N GLU A 8 4.90 -0.21 -5.13
CA GLU A 8 6.02 0.06 -4.23
C GLU A 8 7.06 0.93 -4.90
N PHE A 9 7.57 1.91 -4.17
CA PHE A 9 8.60 2.85 -4.66
C PHE A 9 9.73 2.96 -3.65
N ALA A 10 10.95 3.14 -4.17
CA ALA A 10 12.12 3.35 -3.32
C ALA A 10 12.10 4.75 -2.71
N HIS A 11 11.78 5.78 -3.50
CA HIS A 11 11.81 7.18 -3.06
C HIS A 11 11.02 8.05 -4.01
N LEU A 12 10.82 9.31 -3.60
CA LEU A 12 10.30 10.35 -4.50
C LEU A 12 11.37 10.75 -5.50
N ALA A 13 10.94 11.28 -6.64
CA ALA A 13 11.86 11.76 -7.67
C ALA A 13 12.70 12.94 -7.15
N TYR A 14 13.88 13.12 -7.73
CA TYR A 14 14.78 14.23 -7.41
C TYR A 14 14.90 15.17 -8.60
N ASP A 15 15.09 16.45 -8.31
CA ASP A 15 15.49 17.46 -9.29
C ASP A 15 16.57 18.35 -8.70
N ALA A 16 16.93 19.44 -9.39
CA ALA A 16 17.98 20.34 -8.95
C ALA A 16 17.65 21.05 -7.64
N SER A 17 16.39 21.14 -7.25
CA SER A 17 15.93 21.78 -6.02
C SER A 17 15.74 20.79 -4.87
N GLY A 18 15.88 19.48 -5.11
CA GLY A 18 15.66 18.42 -4.11
C GLY A 18 14.58 17.47 -4.55
N LEU A 19 13.79 16.96 -3.58
CA LEU A 19 12.73 15.99 -3.86
C LEU A 19 11.52 16.64 -4.52
N ALA A 20 11.06 16.06 -5.63
CA ALA A 20 9.77 16.39 -6.21
C ALA A 20 8.69 15.54 -5.52
N ALA A 21 7.47 16.07 -5.42
CA ALA A 21 6.36 15.35 -4.76
C ALA A 21 5.70 14.32 -5.68
N VAL A 22 6.51 13.56 -6.43
CA VAL A 22 6.04 12.52 -7.35
C VAL A 22 6.86 11.25 -7.17
N ALA A 23 6.24 10.11 -7.45
CA ALA A 23 6.89 8.81 -7.33
C ALA A 23 7.98 8.64 -8.38
N GLN A 24 9.14 8.12 -7.97
CA GLN A 24 10.22 7.79 -8.88
C GLN A 24 9.86 6.51 -9.66
N GLN A 25 9.73 6.62 -10.95
CA GLN A 25 9.48 5.47 -11.82
C GLN A 25 10.79 4.83 -12.31
N PRO A 26 10.82 3.54 -12.64
CA PRO A 26 9.71 2.60 -12.50
C PRO A 26 9.51 2.17 -11.04
N PRO A 27 8.32 1.64 -10.68
CA PRO A 27 8.10 1.13 -9.33
C PRO A 27 8.94 -0.12 -9.07
N LEU A 28 9.21 -0.39 -7.80
CA LEU A 28 9.96 -1.60 -7.40
C LEU A 28 9.12 -2.85 -7.56
N ASN A 29 7.82 -2.75 -7.30
CA ASN A 29 6.90 -3.88 -7.40
C ASN A 29 5.47 -3.36 -7.52
N GLU A 30 4.63 -4.14 -8.19
CA GLU A 30 3.20 -3.86 -8.31
C GLU A 30 2.45 -5.16 -8.07
N GLN A 31 1.43 -5.13 -7.23
CA GLN A 31 0.61 -6.29 -6.98
C GLN A 31 -0.80 -5.88 -6.60
N THR A 32 -1.70 -6.83 -6.66
CA THR A 32 -3.09 -6.63 -6.26
C THR A 32 -3.46 -7.62 -5.18
N VAL A 33 -4.44 -7.25 -4.35
CA VAL A 33 -4.99 -8.16 -3.36
C VAL A 33 -6.51 -8.03 -3.38
N ALA A 34 -7.19 -9.17 -3.35
CA ALA A 34 -8.65 -9.20 -3.33
C ALA A 34 -9.17 -8.70 -1.98
N ILE A 35 -10.19 -7.82 -2.03
CA ILE A 35 -10.82 -7.27 -0.84
C ILE A 35 -12.09 -8.06 -0.56
N GLY A 36 -12.19 -8.65 0.61
CA GLY A 36 -13.35 -9.44 1.00
C GLY A 36 -13.63 -9.31 2.50
N ALA A 37 -14.51 -10.17 2.99
CA ALA A 37 -14.96 -10.14 4.39
C ALA A 37 -13.90 -10.64 5.37
N THR A 38 -12.83 -11.24 4.87
CA THR A 38 -11.71 -11.72 5.68
C THR A 38 -10.46 -10.91 5.34
N SER A 39 -9.67 -10.57 6.35
CA SER A 39 -8.41 -9.87 6.15
C SER A 39 -7.45 -10.70 5.30
N VAL A 40 -6.90 -10.07 4.25
CA VAL A 40 -5.91 -10.69 3.37
C VAL A 40 -4.74 -9.74 3.23
N ALA A 41 -3.53 -10.27 3.42
CA ALA A 41 -2.31 -9.51 3.18
C ALA A 41 -1.82 -9.70 1.74
N ILE A 42 -0.98 -8.79 1.26
CA ILE A 42 -0.32 -8.93 -0.04
C ILE A 42 0.47 -10.25 -0.07
N ALA A 43 0.53 -10.87 -1.27
CA ALA A 43 1.19 -12.17 -1.42
C ALA A 43 2.70 -12.09 -1.22
N VAL A 44 3.32 -10.99 -1.62
CA VAL A 44 4.77 -10.78 -1.53
C VAL A 44 5.02 -9.58 -0.62
N PRO A 45 5.75 -9.76 0.49
CA PRO A 45 6.11 -8.63 1.37
C PRO A 45 6.85 -7.54 0.60
N PHE A 46 6.83 -6.32 1.15
CA PHE A 46 7.49 -5.19 0.52
C PHE A 46 8.97 -5.48 0.26
N ASN A 47 9.45 -5.05 -0.90
CA ASN A 47 10.87 -5.09 -1.24
C ASN A 47 11.67 -4.35 -0.17
N MET A 48 12.88 -4.84 0.13
CA MET A 48 13.73 -4.23 1.17
C MET A 48 14.12 -2.80 0.84
N ALA A 49 14.09 -2.41 -0.43
CA ALA A 49 14.39 -1.04 -0.85
C ALA A 49 13.16 -0.13 -0.82
N THR A 50 11.96 -0.65 -0.55
CA THR A 50 10.72 0.13 -0.57
C THR A 50 10.70 1.15 0.55
N GLY A 51 10.56 2.42 0.18
CA GLY A 51 10.45 3.53 1.12
C GLY A 51 9.05 4.07 1.27
N TYR A 52 8.19 3.88 0.27
CA TYR A 52 6.77 4.21 0.37
C TYR A 52 5.96 3.44 -0.66
N VAL A 53 4.65 3.42 -0.47
CA VAL A 53 3.73 2.68 -1.31
C VAL A 53 2.54 3.55 -1.70
N ARG A 54 1.99 3.25 -2.87
CA ARG A 54 0.74 3.82 -3.35
C ARG A 54 -0.33 2.74 -3.23
N LEU A 55 -1.42 3.07 -2.55
CA LEU A 55 -2.60 2.19 -2.44
C LEU A 55 -3.75 2.81 -3.20
N HIS A 56 -4.42 2.01 -4.02
CA HIS A 56 -5.67 2.40 -4.66
C HIS A 56 -6.70 1.30 -4.46
N SER A 57 -7.86 1.65 -3.95
CA SER A 57 -8.92 0.70 -3.65
C SER A 57 -10.15 0.95 -4.51
N ASP A 58 -10.75 -0.13 -5.02
CA ASP A 58 -12.01 -0.06 -5.78
C ASP A 58 -13.23 0.13 -4.89
N VAL A 59 -13.13 -0.28 -3.62
CA VAL A 59 -14.27 -0.26 -2.69
C VAL A 59 -13.83 0.29 -1.33
N VAL A 60 -14.80 0.63 -0.50
CA VAL A 60 -14.51 1.04 0.88
C VAL A 60 -13.86 -0.12 1.62
N CYS A 61 -12.72 0.13 2.25
CA CYS A 61 -11.96 -0.89 2.93
C CYS A 61 -11.20 -0.31 4.12
N SER A 62 -10.60 -1.18 4.92
CA SER A 62 -9.67 -0.81 5.97
C SER A 62 -8.35 -1.52 5.74
N VAL A 63 -7.24 -0.85 6.04
CA VAL A 63 -5.89 -1.38 5.83
C VAL A 63 -5.07 -1.33 7.10
N GLU A 64 -4.10 -2.24 7.20
CA GLU A 64 -3.15 -2.29 8.31
C GLU A 64 -1.77 -2.66 7.74
N PHE A 65 -0.74 -1.96 8.21
CA PHE A 65 0.66 -2.24 7.84
C PHE A 65 1.38 -2.91 9.01
N GLY A 66 2.35 -3.75 8.70
CA GLY A 66 3.18 -4.36 9.72
C GLY A 66 3.88 -5.62 9.22
N SER A 67 4.57 -6.32 10.12
CA SER A 67 5.27 -7.55 9.77
C SER A 67 4.32 -8.73 9.55
N ALA A 68 3.18 -8.74 10.25
CA ALA A 68 2.13 -9.74 10.08
C ALA A 68 0.77 -9.07 10.29
N PRO A 69 0.39 -8.14 9.38
CA PRO A 69 -0.77 -7.30 9.60
C PRO A 69 -2.07 -8.09 9.47
N ILE A 70 -3.04 -7.72 10.33
CA ILE A 70 -4.40 -8.21 10.25
C ILE A 70 -5.31 -6.99 10.24
N ALA A 71 -6.00 -6.77 9.14
CA ALA A 71 -6.90 -5.63 8.99
C ALA A 71 -8.23 -5.94 9.67
N THR A 72 -8.80 -4.94 10.32
CA THR A 72 -10.16 -4.98 10.87
C THR A 72 -10.89 -3.70 10.48
N ALA A 73 -12.21 -3.70 10.64
CA ALA A 73 -13.01 -2.53 10.31
C ALA A 73 -12.68 -1.30 11.18
N ALA A 74 -11.95 -1.48 12.27
CA ALA A 74 -11.51 -0.39 13.14
C ALA A 74 -10.19 0.25 12.69
N LYS A 75 -9.51 -0.31 11.69
CA LYS A 75 -8.25 0.21 11.17
C LYS A 75 -8.50 1.32 10.15
N ALA A 76 -7.41 1.89 9.63
CA ALA A 76 -7.48 3.02 8.70
C ALA A 76 -8.42 2.74 7.53
N ARG A 77 -9.43 3.59 7.37
CA ARG A 77 -10.47 3.41 6.35
C ARG A 77 -10.13 4.19 5.09
N MET A 78 -10.27 3.53 3.95
CA MET A 78 -10.16 4.15 2.62
C MET A 78 -11.52 4.18 1.96
N ALA A 79 -11.87 5.32 1.34
CA ALA A 79 -13.08 5.42 0.54
C ALA A 79 -12.91 4.67 -0.78
N ALA A 80 -14.01 4.33 -1.44
CA ALA A 80 -13.97 3.71 -2.75
C ALA A 80 -13.30 4.64 -3.77
N ASN A 81 -12.49 4.06 -4.64
CA ASN A 81 -11.75 4.77 -5.69
C ASN A 81 -10.78 5.83 -5.16
N GLN A 82 -10.33 5.68 -3.94
CA GLN A 82 -9.36 6.57 -3.31
C GLN A 82 -7.94 6.05 -3.51
N THR A 83 -7.01 6.98 -3.72
CA THR A 83 -5.58 6.69 -3.77
C THR A 83 -4.91 7.34 -2.56
N GLU A 84 -4.05 6.58 -1.87
CA GLU A 84 -3.27 7.08 -0.73
C GLU A 84 -1.82 6.66 -0.87
N TYR A 85 -0.92 7.50 -0.35
CA TYR A 85 0.51 7.22 -0.29
C TYR A 85 0.93 7.10 1.17
N HIS A 86 1.72 6.07 1.47
CA HIS A 86 2.20 5.80 2.83
C HIS A 86 3.68 5.52 2.82
N ALA A 87 4.42 6.10 3.76
CA ALA A 87 5.81 5.74 3.98
C ALA A 87 5.88 4.43 4.76
N VAL A 88 6.85 3.59 4.42
CA VAL A 88 7.10 2.33 5.14
C VAL A 88 8.58 2.25 5.49
N PRO A 89 8.96 1.58 6.60
CA PRO A 89 10.36 1.44 6.97
C PRO A 89 11.11 0.59 5.93
N ARG A 90 12.22 1.10 5.40
CA ARG A 90 13.08 0.32 4.51
C ARG A 90 13.69 -0.85 5.25
N GLY A 91 13.84 -1.96 4.54
CA GLY A 91 14.47 -3.15 5.09
C GLY A 91 13.61 -3.89 6.11
N SER A 92 12.35 -3.50 6.29
CA SER A 92 11.48 -4.12 7.27
C SER A 92 10.86 -5.44 6.78
N GLY A 93 10.67 -5.58 5.47
CA GLY A 93 9.92 -6.71 4.92
C GLY A 93 8.46 -6.72 5.34
N TRP A 94 7.91 -5.55 5.63
CA TRP A 94 6.51 -5.43 6.06
C TRP A 94 5.54 -5.75 4.91
N SER A 95 4.29 -5.88 5.27
CA SER A 95 3.18 -6.11 4.35
C SER A 95 2.03 -5.15 4.68
N VAL A 96 1.04 -5.14 3.82
CA VAL A 96 -0.23 -4.47 4.09
C VAL A 96 -1.34 -5.50 3.96
N ALA A 97 -2.29 -5.47 4.88
CA ALA A 97 -3.49 -6.29 4.83
C ALA A 97 -4.71 -5.40 4.60
N VAL A 98 -5.74 -5.96 4.01
CA VAL A 98 -6.96 -5.24 3.69
C VAL A 98 -8.18 -6.08 4.01
N ILE A 99 -9.25 -5.42 4.43
CA ILE A 99 -10.56 -6.04 4.66
C ILE A 99 -11.64 -5.07 4.17
N THR A 100 -12.76 -5.61 3.72
CA THR A 100 -13.89 -4.77 3.33
C THR A 100 -14.41 -3.96 4.52
N ASN A 101 -14.94 -2.78 4.26
CA ASN A 101 -15.57 -1.93 5.26
C ASN A 101 -16.84 -1.34 4.66
N SER A 102 -17.53 -0.53 5.42
CA SER A 102 -18.76 0.12 4.94
C SER A 102 -18.82 1.58 5.33
#